data_51c797f349e3902d843f01dbbd86e771
#
_entry.id   51c797f349e3902d843f01dbbd86e771
#
_cell.length_a   1.000
_cell.length_b   1.000
_cell.length_c   1.000
_cell.angle_alpha   90.00
_cell.angle_beta   90.00
_cell.angle_gamma   90.00
#
_symmetry.space_group_name_H-M   'P 1'
#
loop_
_entity.id
_entity.type
_entity.pdbx_description
1 polymer ?
#
loop_
_entity_poly.entity_id
_entity_poly.type
_entity_poly.pdbx_seq_one_letter_code
_entity_poly.pdbx_strand_id
1 'polypeptide(L)' 'PFDADRQLVRGDPAGGAFSVFHLSGERIVAVEAVNAPADFMGGRMLIGKATPVDDALLADPTVSIKAVAKPQV' A
#
# COMPACT_ATOMS: atom_id res chain seq x y z
N PRO A 1 -4.65 -9.21 -14.46
CA PRO A 1 -5.57 -10.04 -13.68
C PRO A 1 -6.37 -9.28 -12.63
N PHE A 2 -5.97 -8.08 -12.24
CA PHE A 2 -6.75 -7.28 -11.30
C PHE A 2 -7.01 -5.90 -11.91
N ASP A 3 -8.15 -5.29 -11.54
CA ASP A 3 -8.61 -4.03 -12.10
C ASP A 3 -8.02 -2.83 -11.37
N ALA A 4 -6.71 -2.69 -11.45
CA ALA A 4 -6.03 -1.54 -10.86
C ALA A 4 -5.96 -0.39 -11.88
N ASP A 5 -6.17 0.83 -11.42
CA ASP A 5 -6.02 2.01 -12.25
C ASP A 5 -4.66 2.68 -12.10
N ARG A 6 -3.91 2.34 -11.06
CA ARG A 6 -2.56 2.87 -10.84
C ARG A 6 -1.79 2.01 -9.85
N GLN A 7 -0.50 2.29 -9.74
CA GLN A 7 0.34 1.65 -8.72
C GLN A 7 1.23 2.67 -8.05
N LEU A 8 1.55 2.41 -6.79
CA LEU A 8 2.44 3.24 -5.98
C LEU A 8 3.57 2.39 -5.45
N VAL A 9 4.78 2.93 -5.51
CA VAL A 9 5.95 2.29 -4.91
C VAL A 9 6.21 2.93 -3.55
N ARG A 10 6.41 2.10 -2.54
CA ARG A 10 6.72 2.52 -1.18
C ARG A 10 8.07 1.92 -0.82
N GLY A 11 9.02 2.76 -0.42
CA GLY A 11 10.39 2.34 -0.17
C GLY A 11 11.29 2.58 -1.38
N ASP A 12 12.46 1.96 -1.35
CA ASP A 12 13.48 2.16 -2.38
C ASP A 12 13.84 0.84 -3.07
N PRO A 13 13.39 0.64 -4.32
CA PRO A 13 13.75 -0.58 -5.05
C PRO A 13 15.26 -0.77 -5.19
N ALA A 14 16.02 0.32 -5.35
CA ALA A 14 17.46 0.23 -5.46
C ALA A 14 18.12 -0.20 -4.15
N GLY A 15 17.47 0.08 -3.02
CA GLY A 15 17.94 -0.32 -1.71
C GLY A 15 17.57 -1.73 -1.31
N GLY A 16 16.75 -2.42 -2.10
CA GLY A 16 16.39 -3.81 -1.87
C GLY A 16 15.25 -4.05 -0.88
N ALA A 17 14.60 -2.99 -0.40
CA ALA A 17 13.44 -3.13 0.49
C ALA A 17 12.35 -2.16 0.02
N PHE A 18 11.27 -2.71 -0.50
CA PHE A 18 10.18 -1.89 -1.05
C PHE A 18 8.91 -2.71 -1.19
N SER A 19 7.81 -2.01 -1.41
CA SER A 19 6.55 -2.64 -1.76
C SER A 19 5.89 -1.89 -2.91
N VAL A 20 5.04 -2.59 -3.66
CA VAL A 20 4.25 -2.03 -4.75
C VAL A 20 2.79 -2.28 -4.43
N PHE A 21 2.02 -1.21 -4.39
CA PHE A 21 0.59 -1.27 -4.13
C PHE A 21 -0.15 -0.95 -5.42
N HIS A 22 -1.08 -1.83 -5.78
CA HIS A 22 -1.97 -1.62 -6.92
C HIS A 22 -3.31 -1.15 -6.38
N LEU A 23 -3.80 -0.05 -6.90
CA LEU A 23 -5.00 0.60 -6.38
C LEU A 23 -6.09 0.69 -7.44
N SER A 24 -7.32 0.65 -6.96
CA SER A 24 -8.51 0.95 -7.74
C SER A 24 -9.32 1.98 -6.94
N GLY A 25 -9.44 3.20 -7.47
CA GLY A 25 -10.00 4.29 -6.69
C GLY A 25 -9.18 4.53 -5.44
N GLU A 26 -9.82 4.53 -4.27
CA GLU A 26 -9.14 4.78 -3.00
C GLU A 26 -8.68 3.51 -2.29
N ARG A 27 -8.82 2.34 -2.93
CA ARG A 27 -8.57 1.07 -2.25
C ARG A 27 -7.44 0.30 -2.90
N ILE A 28 -6.68 -0.39 -2.05
CA ILE A 28 -5.63 -1.30 -2.51
C ILE A 28 -6.30 -2.59 -2.97
N VAL A 29 -5.93 -3.07 -4.16
CA VAL A 29 -6.43 -4.35 -4.68
C VAL A 29 -5.37 -5.43 -4.75
N ALA A 30 -4.08 -5.06 -4.70
CA ALA A 30 -2.99 -6.02 -4.66
C ALA A 30 -1.76 -5.39 -4.02
N VAL A 31 -0.91 -6.21 -3.41
CA VAL A 31 0.35 -5.78 -2.82
C VAL A 31 1.44 -6.79 -3.16
N GLU A 32 2.61 -6.27 -3.54
CA GLU A 32 3.82 -7.06 -3.72
C GLU A 32 4.90 -6.43 -2.86
N ALA A 33 5.71 -7.24 -2.21
CA ALA A 33 6.73 -6.71 -1.30
C ALA A 33 8.03 -7.50 -1.42
N VAL A 34 9.13 -6.77 -1.36
CA VAL A 34 10.48 -7.34 -1.32
C VAL A 34 11.12 -6.83 -0.04
N ASN A 35 11.47 -7.73 0.86
CA ASN A 35 12.08 -7.40 2.15
C ASN A 35 11.31 -6.34 2.93
N ALA A 36 9.99 -6.37 2.85
CA ALA A 36 9.11 -5.42 3.54
C ALA A 36 7.90 -6.17 4.11
N PRO A 37 8.11 -7.06 5.09
CA PRO A 37 7.05 -7.91 5.62
C PRO A 37 5.91 -7.13 6.29
N ALA A 38 6.23 -6.01 6.94
CA ALA A 38 5.18 -5.19 7.57
C ALA A 38 4.25 -4.59 6.53
N ASP A 39 4.79 -4.15 5.39
CA ASP A 39 4.00 -3.60 4.29
C ASP A 39 3.14 -4.68 3.65
N PHE A 40 3.68 -5.88 3.50
CA PHE A 40 2.93 -7.00 2.93
C PHE A 40 1.74 -7.37 3.83
N MET A 41 2.01 -7.56 5.12
CA MET A 41 0.97 -7.93 6.09
C MET A 41 -0.07 -6.83 6.23
N GLY A 42 0.37 -5.59 6.38
CA GLY A 42 -0.52 -4.44 6.50
C GLY A 42 -1.33 -4.21 5.23
N GLY A 43 -0.70 -4.38 4.07
CA GLY A 43 -1.37 -4.26 2.78
C GLY A 43 -2.48 -5.29 2.63
N ARG A 44 -2.21 -6.54 2.98
CA ARG A 44 -3.22 -7.59 2.92
C ARG A 44 -4.41 -7.31 3.84
N MET A 45 -4.14 -6.74 5.01
CA MET A 45 -5.20 -6.36 5.93
C MET A 45 -6.08 -5.25 5.35
N LEU A 46 -5.46 -4.24 4.76
CA LEU A 46 -6.18 -3.14 4.12
C LEU A 46 -7.04 -3.63 2.95
N ILE A 47 -6.51 -4.58 2.17
CA ILE A 47 -7.26 -5.22 1.09
C ILE A 47 -8.48 -5.95 1.66
N GLY A 48 -8.26 -6.78 2.66
CA GLY A 48 -9.31 -7.61 3.24
C GLY A 48 -10.45 -6.80 3.84
N LYS A 49 -10.14 -5.64 4.40
CA LYS A 49 -11.13 -4.75 5.00
C LYS A 49 -11.66 -3.71 4.01
N ALA A 50 -11.15 -3.69 2.78
CA ALA A 50 -11.49 -2.69 1.76
C ALA A 50 -11.35 -1.26 2.30
N THR A 51 -10.32 -0.99 3.09
CA THR A 51 -10.10 0.29 3.74
C THR A 51 -9.64 1.34 2.72
N PRO A 52 -10.30 2.49 2.61
CA PRO A 52 -9.77 3.57 1.76
C PRO A 52 -8.45 4.10 2.30
N VAL A 53 -7.51 4.38 1.42
CA VAL A 53 -6.18 4.84 1.79
C VAL A 53 -5.86 6.18 1.14
N ASP A 54 -4.92 6.90 1.77
CA ASP A 54 -4.40 8.15 1.27
C ASP A 54 -3.13 7.86 0.47
N ASP A 55 -3.09 8.25 -0.81
CA ASP A 55 -1.98 7.95 -1.71
C ASP A 55 -0.65 8.51 -1.20
N ALA A 56 -0.64 9.75 -0.73
CA ALA A 56 0.59 10.38 -0.27
C ALA A 56 1.17 9.68 0.97
N LEU A 57 0.31 9.28 1.89
CA LEU A 57 0.72 8.53 3.08
C LEU A 57 1.22 7.14 2.69
N LEU A 58 0.51 6.48 1.77
CA LEU A 58 0.90 5.14 1.33
C LEU A 58 2.26 5.13 0.65
N ALA A 59 2.56 6.17 -0.14
CA ALA A 59 3.82 6.27 -0.86
C ALA A 59 4.99 6.69 0.05
N ASP A 60 4.73 7.14 1.27
CA ASP A 60 5.76 7.64 2.17
C ASP A 60 6.24 6.52 3.12
N PRO A 61 7.46 6.00 2.92
CA PRO A 61 7.95 4.89 3.74
C PRO A 61 8.22 5.27 5.20
N THR A 62 8.24 6.56 5.52
CA THR A 62 8.39 7.02 6.92
C THR A 62 7.09 6.97 7.69
N VAL A 63 5.96 6.85 7.00
CA VAL A 63 4.65 6.69 7.62
C VAL A 63 4.38 5.21 7.84
N SER A 64 3.95 4.81 9.03
CA SER A 64 3.60 3.41 9.30
C SER A 64 2.48 2.96 8.36
N ILE A 65 2.56 1.73 7.87
CA ILE A 65 1.50 1.15 7.05
C ILE A 65 0.15 1.12 7.81
N LYS A 66 0.19 1.18 9.13
CA LYS A 66 -1.03 1.23 9.95
C LYS A 66 -1.67 2.62 9.96
N ALA A 67 -0.98 3.63 9.43
CA ALA A 67 -1.44 5.02 9.49
C ALA A 67 -1.81 5.60 8.11
N VAL A 68 -1.94 4.75 7.09
CA VAL A 68 -2.19 5.23 5.72
C VAL A 68 -3.67 5.31 5.36
N ALA A 69 -4.55 4.85 6.24
CA ALA A 69 -5.98 4.89 5.97
C ALA A 69 -6.49 6.34 5.91
N LYS A 70 -7.43 6.59 5.00
CA LYS A 70 -8.13 7.87 4.99
C LYS A 70 -9.01 7.99 6.23
N PRO A 71 -9.11 9.19 6.81
CA PRO A 71 -10.04 9.40 7.91
C PRO A 71 -11.47 9.06 7.48
N GLN A 72 -12.17 8.33 8.32
CA GLN A 72 -13.58 8.00 8.12
C GLN A 72 -14.41 8.92 8.99
N VAL A 73 -15.33 9.63 8.38
CA VAL A 73 -16.17 10.63 9.05
C VAL A 73 -17.54 10.05 9.37
#